data_debf7850ee26e4437ac2c575fc5d7c0a
#
_entry.id   debf7850ee26e4437ac2c575fc5d7c0a
#
_cell.length_a   1.000
_cell.length_b   1.000
_cell.length_c   1.000
_cell.angle_alpha   90.00
_cell.angle_beta   90.00
_cell.angle_gamma   90.00
#
_symmetry.space_group_name_H-M   'P 1'
#
loop_
_entity.id
_entity.type
_entity.pdbx_description
1 polymer ?
#
loop_
_entity_poly.entity_id
_entity_poly.type
_entity_poly.pdbx_seq_one_letter_code
_entity_poly.pdbx_strand_id
1 'polypeptide(L)'
;MAGNRGDDIVLAGSGGQRASATLSALFDQTHRSTALILAIDSLIIVLVASDFAGVAQPYLGQVSILIWAIPLFVTTTTWFSYRSRKSWAYWPAALIIAVACVVFFLLFLINLYSVISGYTGALLFMLIMGYASYSSFQRVRYHFSPLYRHGYSSFIPTPEADLEEGEMLAACPTCMAVLAIRPDLLSPSDTCPHCKNPLVSKELAHRHGWEEE
;
A
#
# COMPACT_ATOMS: atom_id res chain seq x y z
N MET A 1 -38.30 32.98 8.31
CA MET A 1 -36.97 33.00 7.61
C MET A 1 -36.55 31.55 7.47
N ALA A 2 -36.74 30.95 6.30
CA ALA A 2 -36.37 29.56 6.06
C ALA A 2 -34.88 29.53 5.75
N GLY A 3 -34.09 29.08 6.72
CA GLY A 3 -32.67 28.82 6.52
C GLY A 3 -32.48 27.70 5.48
N ASN A 4 -31.57 27.94 4.54
CA ASN A 4 -31.30 27.06 3.42
C ASN A 4 -30.69 25.74 3.93
N ARG A 5 -31.53 24.72 4.14
CA ARG A 5 -31.11 23.38 4.63
C ARG A 5 -30.07 22.69 3.73
N GLY A 6 -29.95 23.15 2.48
CA GLY A 6 -28.98 22.60 1.53
C GLY A 6 -27.52 22.87 1.86
N ASP A 7 -27.22 24.02 2.49
CA ASP A 7 -25.85 24.43 2.76
C ASP A 7 -25.21 23.65 3.92
N ASP A 8 -26.01 23.23 4.91
CA ASP A 8 -25.53 22.44 6.06
C ASP A 8 -25.22 20.99 5.69
N ILE A 9 -25.96 20.42 4.73
CA ILE A 9 -25.70 19.05 4.22
C ILE A 9 -24.43 19.05 3.37
N VAL A 10 -24.19 20.10 2.58
CA VAL A 10 -22.97 20.28 1.78
C VAL A 10 -21.74 20.43 2.69
N LEU A 11 -21.84 21.10 3.83
CA LEU A 11 -20.74 21.28 4.79
C LEU A 11 -20.39 19.96 5.50
N ALA A 12 -21.34 19.13 5.87
CA ALA A 12 -21.09 17.81 6.45
C ALA A 12 -20.46 16.85 5.43
N GLY A 13 -20.90 16.87 4.18
CA GLY A 13 -20.32 16.09 3.07
C GLY A 13 -18.94 16.59 2.64
N SER A 14 -18.69 17.90 2.69
CA SER A 14 -17.40 18.47 2.28
C SER A 14 -16.24 18.12 3.24
N GLY A 15 -16.52 17.96 4.52
CA GLY A 15 -15.54 17.51 5.52
C GLY A 15 -15.11 16.06 5.27
N GLY A 16 -16.06 15.17 5.03
CA GLY A 16 -15.81 13.77 4.70
C GLY A 16 -15.11 13.59 3.35
N GLN A 17 -15.51 14.31 2.32
CA GLN A 17 -14.87 14.28 1.00
C GLN A 17 -13.43 14.83 1.03
N ARG A 18 -13.17 15.90 1.78
CA ARG A 18 -11.81 16.42 1.96
C ARG A 18 -10.92 15.43 2.72
N ALA A 19 -11.42 14.82 3.78
CA ALA A 19 -10.69 13.82 4.55
C ALA A 19 -10.40 12.56 3.70
N SER A 20 -11.36 12.07 2.93
CA SER A 20 -11.17 10.92 2.05
C SER A 20 -10.23 11.24 0.88
N ALA A 21 -10.32 12.43 0.28
CA ALA A 21 -9.40 12.89 -0.75
C ALA A 21 -7.96 13.02 -0.23
N THR A 22 -7.79 13.50 1.00
CA THR A 22 -6.48 13.61 1.64
C THR A 22 -5.89 12.22 1.92
N LEU A 23 -6.69 11.27 2.41
CA LEU A 23 -6.27 9.90 2.68
C LEU A 23 -5.90 9.16 1.39
N SER A 24 -6.68 9.32 0.31
CA SER A 24 -6.37 8.73 -0.99
C SER A 24 -5.09 9.31 -1.58
N ALA A 25 -4.87 10.62 -1.48
CA ALA A 25 -3.64 11.27 -1.93
C ALA A 25 -2.40 10.78 -1.14
N LEU A 26 -2.51 10.62 0.18
CA LEU A 26 -1.44 10.07 1.02
C LEU A 26 -1.16 8.61 0.68
N PHE A 27 -2.20 7.81 0.44
CA PHE A 27 -2.04 6.43 -0.01
C PHE A 27 -1.32 6.37 -1.37
N ASP A 28 -1.73 7.20 -2.33
CA ASP A 28 -1.12 7.27 -3.66
C ASP A 28 0.36 7.66 -3.60
N GLN A 29 0.69 8.66 -2.80
CA GLN A 29 2.07 9.06 -2.58
C GLN A 29 2.90 7.92 -2.00
N THR A 30 2.37 7.24 -0.98
CA THR A 30 3.04 6.11 -0.33
C THR A 30 3.19 4.92 -1.27
N HIS A 31 2.14 4.61 -2.05
CA HIS A 31 2.16 3.54 -3.03
C HIS A 31 3.20 3.79 -4.13
N ARG A 32 3.26 5.02 -4.68
CA ARG A 32 4.27 5.41 -5.67
C ARG A 32 5.69 5.30 -5.13
N SER A 33 5.92 5.76 -3.89
CA SER A 33 7.23 5.66 -3.26
C SER A 33 7.63 4.20 -2.98
N THR A 34 6.68 3.36 -2.59
CA THR A 34 6.92 1.93 -2.39
C THR A 34 7.19 1.21 -3.70
N ALA A 35 6.46 1.55 -4.78
CA ALA A 35 6.73 1.01 -6.12
C ALA A 35 8.12 1.40 -6.65
N LEU A 36 8.60 2.61 -6.37
CA LEU A 36 9.96 3.03 -6.73
C LEU A 36 11.01 2.23 -5.97
N ILE A 37 10.83 2.05 -4.66
CA ILE A 37 11.74 1.27 -3.83
C ILE A 37 11.74 -0.19 -4.26
N LEU A 38 10.56 -0.77 -4.55
CA LEU A 38 10.47 -2.12 -5.10
C LEU A 38 11.27 -2.28 -6.40
N ALA A 39 11.30 -1.25 -7.27
CA ALA A 39 12.12 -1.27 -8.49
C ALA A 39 13.63 -1.27 -8.16
N ILE A 40 14.05 -0.43 -7.20
CA ILE A 40 15.45 -0.36 -6.76
C ILE A 40 15.88 -1.68 -6.10
N ASP A 41 15.07 -2.20 -5.19
CA ASP A 41 15.30 -3.48 -4.51
C ASP A 41 15.39 -4.63 -5.53
N SER A 42 14.50 -4.65 -6.52
CA SER A 42 14.51 -5.62 -7.63
C SER A 42 15.80 -5.55 -8.44
N LEU A 43 16.25 -4.35 -8.78
CA LEU A 43 17.51 -4.15 -9.52
C LEU A 43 18.69 -4.71 -8.72
N ILE A 44 18.76 -4.42 -7.43
CA ILE A 44 19.87 -4.88 -6.58
C ILE A 44 19.83 -6.41 -6.43
N ILE A 45 18.65 -7.02 -6.24
CA ILE A 45 18.51 -8.48 -6.20
C ILE A 45 19.05 -9.11 -7.50
N VAL A 46 18.70 -8.54 -8.67
CA VAL A 46 19.16 -9.05 -9.98
C VAL A 46 20.67 -8.88 -10.12
N LEU A 47 21.25 -7.75 -9.69
CA LEU A 47 22.70 -7.54 -9.71
C LEU A 47 23.43 -8.55 -8.83
N VAL A 48 22.97 -8.75 -7.58
CA VAL A 48 23.55 -9.77 -6.68
C VAL A 48 23.39 -11.18 -7.25
N ALA A 49 22.25 -11.49 -7.86
CA ALA A 49 22.03 -12.79 -8.51
C ALA A 49 22.96 -12.97 -9.73
N SER A 50 23.24 -11.90 -10.48
CA SER A 50 24.16 -11.91 -11.63
C SER A 50 25.59 -12.17 -11.21
N ASP A 51 26.07 -11.53 -10.13
CA ASP A 51 27.39 -11.78 -9.56
C ASP A 51 27.51 -13.24 -9.08
N PHE A 52 26.47 -13.74 -8.39
CA PHE A 52 26.42 -15.12 -7.94
C PHE A 52 26.41 -16.12 -9.11
N ALA A 53 25.71 -15.79 -10.21
CA ALA A 53 25.72 -16.61 -11.43
C ALA A 53 27.12 -16.71 -12.04
N GLY A 54 27.91 -15.61 -12.02
CA GLY A 54 29.30 -15.61 -12.44
C GLY A 54 30.19 -16.57 -11.63
N VAL A 55 30.02 -16.56 -10.29
CA VAL A 55 30.73 -17.49 -9.40
C VAL A 55 30.29 -18.95 -9.64
N ALA A 56 29.02 -19.19 -9.94
CA ALA A 56 28.46 -20.51 -10.17
C ALA A 56 28.76 -21.07 -11.58
N GLN A 57 29.13 -20.22 -12.54
CA GLN A 57 29.34 -20.60 -13.93
C GLN A 57 30.33 -21.79 -14.12
N PRO A 58 31.48 -21.85 -13.42
CA PRO A 58 32.39 -22.98 -13.56
C PRO A 58 31.81 -24.34 -13.21
N TYR A 59 30.77 -24.34 -12.34
CA TYR A 59 30.12 -25.54 -11.83
C TYR A 59 28.85 -25.91 -12.60
N LEU A 60 28.08 -24.90 -13.02
CA LEU A 60 26.75 -25.06 -13.61
C LEU A 60 26.73 -24.82 -15.14
N GLY A 61 27.84 -24.32 -15.70
CA GLY A 61 27.91 -24.00 -17.12
C GLY A 61 26.82 -23.00 -17.54
N GLN A 62 26.16 -23.24 -18.67
CA GLN A 62 25.13 -22.35 -19.21
C GLN A 62 23.88 -22.22 -18.34
N VAL A 63 23.59 -23.21 -17.47
CA VAL A 63 22.42 -23.18 -16.58
C VAL A 63 22.52 -22.04 -15.55
N SER A 64 23.74 -21.55 -15.26
CA SER A 64 23.97 -20.41 -14.35
C SER A 64 23.19 -19.16 -14.76
N ILE A 65 22.84 -18.98 -16.03
CA ILE A 65 22.04 -17.86 -16.54
C ILE A 65 20.66 -17.78 -15.86
N LEU A 66 20.09 -18.92 -15.46
CA LEU A 66 18.78 -18.96 -14.80
C LEU A 66 18.80 -18.32 -13.40
N ILE A 67 19.98 -18.24 -12.77
CA ILE A 67 20.14 -17.68 -11.42
C ILE A 67 19.74 -16.19 -11.41
N TRP A 68 20.03 -15.45 -12.48
CA TRP A 68 19.64 -14.04 -12.57
C TRP A 68 18.43 -13.81 -13.49
N ALA A 69 18.21 -14.66 -14.50
CA ALA A 69 17.11 -14.49 -15.44
C ALA A 69 15.75 -14.72 -14.78
N ILE A 70 15.64 -15.71 -13.88
CA ILE A 70 14.39 -15.98 -13.13
C ILE A 70 14.06 -14.79 -12.19
N PRO A 71 14.96 -14.31 -11.31
CA PRO A 71 14.70 -13.11 -10.53
C PRO A 71 14.32 -11.91 -11.37
N LEU A 72 15.01 -11.66 -12.47
CA LEU A 72 14.71 -10.55 -13.38
C LEU A 72 13.26 -10.63 -13.89
N PHE A 73 12.84 -11.78 -14.38
CA PHE A 73 11.48 -11.97 -14.88
C PHE A 73 10.43 -11.80 -13.77
N VAL A 74 10.64 -12.44 -12.62
CA VAL A 74 9.71 -12.39 -11.49
C VAL A 74 9.59 -10.97 -10.93
N THR A 75 10.71 -10.30 -10.71
CA THR A 75 10.68 -8.95 -10.12
C THR A 75 10.09 -7.92 -11.08
N THR A 76 10.41 -8.02 -12.38
CA THR A 76 9.88 -7.11 -13.40
C THR A 76 8.37 -7.27 -13.55
N THR A 77 7.86 -8.50 -13.68
CA THR A 77 6.42 -8.77 -13.78
C THR A 77 5.67 -8.33 -12.52
N THR A 78 6.26 -8.58 -11.35
CA THR A 78 5.70 -8.14 -10.07
C THR A 78 5.66 -6.63 -9.99
N TRP A 79 6.72 -5.93 -10.36
CA TRP A 79 6.77 -4.47 -10.32
C TRP A 79 5.73 -3.81 -11.22
N PHE A 80 5.60 -4.26 -12.47
CA PHE A 80 4.58 -3.75 -13.38
C PHE A 80 3.16 -3.98 -12.86
N SER A 81 2.91 -5.19 -12.33
CA SER A 81 1.61 -5.54 -11.77
C SER A 81 1.30 -4.81 -10.48
N TYR A 82 2.31 -4.60 -9.62
CA TYR A 82 2.19 -3.83 -8.38
C TYR A 82 1.90 -2.36 -8.67
N ARG A 83 2.61 -1.76 -9.63
CA ARG A 83 2.35 -0.39 -10.08
C ARG A 83 0.92 -0.22 -10.61
N SER A 84 0.39 -1.24 -11.29
CA SER A 84 -1.00 -1.28 -11.80
C SER A 84 -2.00 -1.75 -10.74
N ARG A 85 -1.58 -1.90 -9.47
CA ARG A 85 -2.42 -2.30 -8.32
C ARG A 85 -3.19 -3.61 -8.51
N LYS A 86 -2.62 -4.56 -9.25
CA LYS A 86 -3.22 -5.89 -9.39
C LYS A 86 -3.18 -6.61 -8.03
N SER A 87 -4.31 -7.21 -7.62
CA SER A 87 -4.47 -7.84 -6.31
C SER A 87 -3.43 -8.94 -6.02
N TRP A 88 -3.08 -9.72 -7.02
CA TRP A 88 -2.09 -10.79 -6.88
C TRP A 88 -0.68 -10.29 -6.62
N ALA A 89 -0.33 -9.07 -7.10
CA ALA A 89 1.02 -8.53 -7.00
C ALA A 89 1.38 -8.06 -5.58
N TYR A 90 0.41 -7.94 -4.69
CA TYR A 90 0.60 -7.51 -3.31
C TYR A 90 1.58 -8.42 -2.54
N TRP A 91 1.34 -9.72 -2.55
CA TRP A 91 2.16 -10.69 -1.83
C TRP A 91 3.57 -10.89 -2.40
N PRO A 92 3.74 -11.07 -3.73
CA PRO A 92 5.07 -11.11 -4.33
C PRO A 92 5.87 -9.83 -4.07
N ALA A 93 5.26 -8.64 -4.11
CA ALA A 93 5.96 -7.40 -3.80
C ALA A 93 6.47 -7.36 -2.35
N ALA A 94 5.64 -7.78 -1.37
CA ALA A 94 6.06 -7.90 0.01
C ALA A 94 7.24 -8.87 0.18
N LEU A 95 7.20 -10.00 -0.52
CA LEU A 95 8.26 -11.00 -0.49
C LEU A 95 9.57 -10.45 -1.08
N ILE A 96 9.51 -9.74 -2.21
CA ILE A 96 10.71 -9.13 -2.83
C ILE A 96 11.36 -8.13 -1.88
N ILE A 97 10.57 -7.24 -1.25
CA ILE A 97 11.10 -6.27 -0.28
C ILE A 97 11.70 -6.99 0.94
N ALA A 98 11.08 -8.08 1.41
CA ALA A 98 11.61 -8.87 2.53
C ALA A 98 12.94 -9.56 2.15
N VAL A 99 13.05 -10.12 0.95
CA VAL A 99 14.30 -10.71 0.44
C VAL A 99 15.37 -9.64 0.31
N ALA A 100 15.05 -8.46 -0.24
CA ALA A 100 15.97 -7.34 -0.33
C ALA A 100 16.48 -6.90 1.05
N CYS A 101 15.60 -6.84 2.05
CA CYS A 101 15.97 -6.54 3.44
C CYS A 101 17.02 -7.52 3.97
N VAL A 102 16.85 -8.83 3.74
CA VAL A 102 17.80 -9.86 4.14
C VAL A 102 19.13 -9.70 3.39
N VAL A 103 19.09 -9.48 2.08
CA VAL A 103 20.29 -9.26 1.25
C VAL A 103 21.08 -8.04 1.75
N PHE A 104 20.42 -6.90 1.99
CA PHE A 104 21.07 -5.71 2.53
C PHE A 104 21.65 -5.94 3.92
N PHE A 105 20.96 -6.69 4.76
CA PHE A 105 21.46 -7.04 6.09
C PHE A 105 22.74 -7.90 6.00
N LEU A 106 22.76 -8.90 5.13
CA LEU A 106 23.95 -9.72 4.90
C LEU A 106 25.12 -8.89 4.36
N LEU A 107 24.85 -8.02 3.37
CA LEU A 107 25.87 -7.11 2.82
C LEU A 107 26.37 -6.13 3.91
N PHE A 108 25.51 -5.63 4.77
CA PHE A 108 25.91 -4.83 5.93
C PHE A 108 26.87 -5.60 6.83
N LEU A 109 26.56 -6.86 7.18
CA LEU A 109 27.45 -7.68 8.05
C LEU A 109 28.81 -7.96 7.40
N ILE A 110 28.85 -8.22 6.09
CA ILE A 110 30.10 -8.42 5.33
C ILE A 110 30.96 -7.15 5.36
N ASN A 111 30.36 -5.99 5.10
CA ASN A 111 31.09 -4.72 5.14
C ASN A 111 31.50 -4.33 6.56
N LEU A 112 30.68 -4.63 7.57
CA LEU A 112 31.04 -4.44 8.98
C LEU A 112 32.26 -5.27 9.37
N TYR A 113 32.30 -6.56 8.97
CA TYR A 113 33.45 -7.41 9.18
C TYR A 113 34.72 -6.83 8.50
N SER A 114 34.59 -6.34 7.26
CA SER A 114 35.69 -5.72 6.52
C SER A 114 36.25 -4.48 7.25
N VAL A 115 35.37 -3.62 7.78
CA VAL A 115 35.76 -2.44 8.57
C VAL A 115 36.48 -2.83 9.85
N ILE A 116 35.96 -3.82 10.59
CA ILE A 116 36.58 -4.33 11.83
C ILE A 116 37.96 -4.94 11.52
N SER A 117 38.11 -5.58 10.36
CA SER A 117 39.39 -6.13 9.90
C SER A 117 40.39 -5.07 9.39
N GLY A 118 40.05 -3.77 9.53
CA GLY A 118 40.95 -2.65 9.20
C GLY A 118 40.76 -2.07 7.78
N TYR A 119 39.85 -2.60 6.99
CA TYR A 119 39.57 -2.05 5.63
C TYR A 119 38.53 -0.91 5.72
N THR A 120 39.03 0.31 5.99
CA THR A 120 38.19 1.50 6.17
C THR A 120 37.42 1.93 4.94
N GLY A 121 37.83 1.54 3.71
CA GLY A 121 37.10 1.80 2.47
C GLY A 121 35.70 1.21 2.42
N ALA A 122 35.42 0.18 3.21
CA ALA A 122 34.08 -0.42 3.32
C ALA A 122 33.08 0.38 4.18
N LEU A 123 33.55 1.41 4.93
CA LEU A 123 32.70 2.15 5.88
C LEU A 123 31.46 2.77 5.23
N LEU A 124 31.65 3.41 4.07
CA LEU A 124 30.54 4.04 3.35
C LEU A 124 29.49 3.00 2.92
N PHE A 125 29.95 1.88 2.35
CA PHE A 125 29.04 0.81 1.94
C PHE A 125 28.33 0.16 3.12
N MET A 126 29.01 -0.01 4.26
CA MET A 126 28.41 -0.49 5.50
C MET A 126 27.24 0.41 5.93
N LEU A 127 27.44 1.73 5.94
CA LEU A 127 26.39 2.69 6.33
C LEU A 127 25.21 2.67 5.35
N ILE A 128 25.49 2.65 4.04
CA ILE A 128 24.46 2.60 3.01
C ILE A 128 23.64 1.30 3.13
N MET A 129 24.29 0.14 3.27
CA MET A 129 23.59 -1.15 3.37
C MET A 129 22.82 -1.28 4.68
N GLY A 130 23.32 -0.74 5.79
CA GLY A 130 22.61 -0.67 7.06
C GLY A 130 21.35 0.19 6.96
N TYR A 131 21.44 1.36 6.34
CA TYR A 131 20.28 2.23 6.09
C TYR A 131 19.26 1.58 5.14
N ALA A 132 19.73 0.95 4.06
CA ALA A 132 18.86 0.25 3.10
C ALA A 132 18.11 -0.90 3.77
N SER A 133 18.80 -1.72 4.59
CA SER A 133 18.17 -2.79 5.35
C SER A 133 17.10 -2.26 6.30
N TYR A 134 17.41 -1.22 7.07
CA TYR A 134 16.44 -0.60 7.97
C TYR A 134 15.22 -0.03 7.24
N SER A 135 15.45 0.67 6.13
CA SER A 135 14.38 1.24 5.29
C SER A 135 13.48 0.15 4.72
N SER A 136 14.05 -0.94 4.18
CA SER A 136 13.29 -2.08 3.64
C SER A 136 12.51 -2.80 4.75
N PHE A 137 13.10 -2.95 5.95
CA PHE A 137 12.39 -3.51 7.10
C PHE A 137 11.16 -2.70 7.50
N GLN A 138 11.29 -1.38 7.58
CA GLN A 138 10.14 -0.51 7.87
C GLN A 138 9.05 -0.65 6.80
N ARG A 139 9.43 -0.81 5.52
CA ARG A 139 8.50 -0.99 4.41
C ARG A 139 7.77 -2.32 4.49
N VAL A 140 8.47 -3.41 4.81
CA VAL A 140 7.83 -4.72 5.08
C VAL A 140 6.78 -4.57 6.17
N ARG A 141 7.16 -3.96 7.31
CA ARG A 141 6.23 -3.75 8.42
C ARG A 141 5.02 -2.91 8.03
N TYR A 142 5.24 -1.84 7.25
CA TYR A 142 4.17 -0.99 6.75
C TYR A 142 3.25 -1.74 5.77
N HIS A 143 3.82 -2.59 4.91
CA HIS A 143 3.07 -3.40 3.95
C HIS A 143 2.06 -4.32 4.65
N PHE A 144 2.42 -4.88 5.82
CA PHE A 144 1.52 -5.71 6.62
C PHE A 144 0.54 -4.92 7.49
N SER A 145 0.58 -3.59 7.48
CA SER A 145 -0.38 -2.78 8.24
C SER A 145 -1.79 -2.94 7.66
N PRO A 146 -2.83 -3.07 8.51
CA PRO A 146 -4.21 -3.22 8.03
C PRO A 146 -4.65 -2.03 7.18
N LEU A 147 -4.18 -0.83 7.49
CA LEU A 147 -4.50 0.39 6.75
C LEU A 147 -4.01 0.31 5.29
N TYR A 148 -2.75 -0.14 5.08
CA TYR A 148 -2.20 -0.26 3.72
C TYR A 148 -2.87 -1.39 2.94
N ARG A 149 -3.14 -2.51 3.60
CA ARG A 149 -3.83 -3.66 3.00
C ARG A 149 -5.23 -3.28 2.52
N HIS A 150 -6.00 -2.58 3.36
CA HIS A 150 -7.32 -2.08 2.99
C HIS A 150 -7.23 -1.04 1.87
N GLY A 151 -6.32 -0.08 1.94
CA GLY A 151 -6.11 0.91 0.88
C GLY A 151 -5.75 0.26 -0.46
N TYR A 152 -4.93 -0.80 -0.47
CA TYR A 152 -4.57 -1.51 -1.68
C TYR A 152 -5.73 -2.30 -2.29
N SER A 153 -6.58 -2.94 -1.46
CA SER A 153 -7.75 -3.70 -1.90
C SER A 153 -8.95 -2.82 -2.28
N SER A 154 -9.11 -1.68 -1.61
CA SER A 154 -10.22 -0.74 -1.88
C SER A 154 -10.02 0.05 -3.18
N PHE A 155 -8.78 0.09 -3.67
CA PHE A 155 -8.43 0.73 -4.94
C PHE A 155 -8.50 -0.22 -6.14
N ILE A 156 -9.30 -1.27 -6.08
CA ILE A 156 -9.84 -1.85 -7.30
C ILE A 156 -10.64 -0.68 -7.91
N PRO A 157 -10.33 -0.22 -9.15
CA PRO A 157 -11.23 0.71 -9.79
C PRO A 157 -12.58 0.02 -9.77
N THR A 158 -13.46 0.50 -8.91
CA THR A 158 -14.88 0.18 -9.04
C THR A 158 -15.15 0.52 -10.50
N PRO A 159 -15.55 -0.44 -11.35
CA PRO A 159 -16.11 -0.09 -12.63
C PRO A 159 -17.08 1.02 -12.28
N GLU A 160 -17.06 2.14 -13.01
CA GLU A 160 -17.94 3.28 -12.79
C GLU A 160 -19.23 2.68 -12.29
N ALA A 161 -19.45 2.76 -10.99
CA ALA A 161 -20.61 2.10 -10.41
C ALA A 161 -21.74 2.83 -11.10
N ASP A 162 -22.54 2.12 -11.90
CA ASP A 162 -23.76 2.66 -12.48
C ASP A 162 -24.61 3.08 -11.26
N LEU A 163 -24.29 4.28 -10.75
CA LEU A 163 -25.02 4.88 -9.66
C LEU A 163 -26.37 5.27 -10.25
N GLU A 164 -27.42 4.74 -9.66
CA GLU A 164 -28.77 5.17 -10.01
C GLU A 164 -28.95 6.66 -9.66
N GLU A 165 -29.86 7.32 -10.36
CA GLU A 165 -30.15 8.74 -10.14
C GLU A 165 -30.52 8.97 -8.65
N GLY A 166 -29.75 9.80 -7.95
CA GLY A 166 -29.88 10.05 -6.50
C GLY A 166 -28.99 9.19 -5.59
N GLU A 167 -28.23 8.25 -6.12
CA GLU A 167 -27.25 7.52 -5.35
C GLU A 167 -25.92 8.28 -5.26
N MET A 168 -25.29 8.20 -4.10
CA MET A 168 -23.93 8.71 -3.89
C MET A 168 -23.05 7.69 -3.19
N LEU A 169 -21.76 7.71 -3.48
CA LEU A 169 -20.79 6.89 -2.75
C LEU A 169 -20.44 7.54 -1.42
N ALA A 170 -20.63 6.80 -0.35
CA ALA A 170 -20.25 7.21 1.00
C ALA A 170 -19.45 6.11 1.70
N ALA A 171 -18.53 6.52 2.58
CA ALA A 171 -17.76 5.58 3.37
C ALA A 171 -18.44 5.33 4.71
N CYS A 172 -18.53 4.06 5.12
CA CYS A 172 -18.99 3.70 6.45
C CYS A 172 -18.08 4.32 7.53
N PRO A 173 -18.60 5.02 8.54
CA PRO A 173 -17.79 5.68 9.56
C PRO A 173 -16.96 4.70 10.42
N THR A 174 -17.38 3.43 10.49
CA THR A 174 -16.72 2.43 11.35
C THR A 174 -15.72 1.57 10.61
N CYS A 175 -16.06 1.04 9.41
CA CYS A 175 -15.21 0.10 8.69
C CYS A 175 -14.62 0.67 7.38
N MET A 176 -14.99 1.91 7.01
CA MET A 176 -14.53 2.61 5.80
C MET A 176 -14.92 1.90 4.49
N ALA A 177 -15.83 0.93 4.53
CA ALA A 177 -16.38 0.32 3.32
C ALA A 177 -17.14 1.39 2.51
N VAL A 178 -16.88 1.44 1.20
CA VAL A 178 -17.58 2.33 0.29
C VAL A 178 -18.93 1.71 -0.06
N LEU A 179 -20.00 2.44 0.17
CA LEU A 179 -21.38 2.04 -0.06
C LEU A 179 -22.03 3.03 -1.02
N ALA A 180 -22.83 2.54 -1.94
CA ALA A 180 -23.80 3.38 -2.64
C ALA A 180 -24.98 3.60 -1.71
N ILE A 181 -25.24 4.84 -1.36
CA ILE A 181 -26.35 5.23 -0.48
C ILE A 181 -27.22 6.27 -1.16
N ARG A 182 -28.51 6.23 -0.85
CA ARG A 182 -29.47 7.29 -1.21
C ARG A 182 -29.71 8.13 0.04
N PRO A 183 -29.19 9.37 0.07
CA PRO A 183 -29.31 10.23 1.27
C PRO A 183 -30.72 10.56 1.65
N ASP A 184 -31.62 10.62 0.65
CA ASP A 184 -33.05 10.89 0.78
C ASP A 184 -33.83 9.73 1.41
N LEU A 185 -33.31 8.50 1.31
CA LEU A 185 -33.92 7.29 1.87
C LEU A 185 -33.20 6.77 3.12
N LEU A 186 -32.10 7.41 3.53
CA LEU A 186 -31.28 6.96 4.65
C LEU A 186 -32.02 7.14 5.98
N SER A 187 -32.19 6.04 6.73
CA SER A 187 -32.80 6.00 8.05
C SER A 187 -31.75 5.93 9.17
N PRO A 188 -32.04 6.47 10.37
CA PRO A 188 -31.17 6.28 11.55
C PRO A 188 -30.96 4.82 11.95
N SER A 189 -31.90 3.93 11.59
CA SER A 189 -31.80 2.48 11.83
C SER A 189 -30.95 1.72 10.82
N ASP A 190 -30.51 2.37 9.72
CA ASP A 190 -29.74 1.70 8.69
C ASP A 190 -28.35 1.30 9.18
N THR A 191 -28.01 0.05 8.93
CA THR A 191 -26.75 -0.53 9.35
C THR A 191 -25.88 -0.88 8.15
N CYS A 192 -24.57 -0.73 8.33
CA CYS A 192 -23.60 -1.12 7.31
C CYS A 192 -23.69 -2.64 7.02
N PRO A 193 -23.86 -3.06 5.77
CA PRO A 193 -23.92 -4.49 5.41
C PRO A 193 -22.63 -5.24 5.75
N HIS A 194 -21.51 -4.51 5.84
CA HIS A 194 -20.18 -5.08 6.05
C HIS A 194 -19.86 -5.30 7.54
N CYS A 195 -20.08 -4.28 8.40
CA CYS A 195 -19.72 -4.32 9.83
C CYS A 195 -20.92 -4.32 10.78
N LYS A 196 -22.14 -4.21 10.26
CA LYS A 196 -23.40 -4.16 11.02
C LYS A 196 -23.55 -2.98 11.99
N ASN A 197 -22.61 -2.03 11.94
CA ASN A 197 -22.70 -0.80 12.72
C ASN A 197 -23.63 0.23 12.04
N PRO A 198 -24.27 1.12 12.80
CA PRO A 198 -25.16 2.14 12.24
C PRO A 198 -24.40 3.06 11.29
N LEU A 199 -25.01 3.39 10.18
CA LEU A 199 -24.47 4.30 9.16
C LEU A 199 -24.59 5.77 9.56
N VAL A 200 -25.61 6.07 10.39
CA VAL A 200 -25.86 7.41 10.91
C VAL A 200 -25.43 7.46 12.37
N SER A 201 -24.58 8.44 12.73
CA SER A 201 -24.22 8.64 14.13
C SER A 201 -25.39 9.22 14.91
N LYS A 202 -25.51 8.89 16.20
CA LYS A 202 -26.55 9.42 17.08
C LYS A 202 -26.52 10.96 17.13
N GLU A 203 -25.34 11.56 17.06
CA GLU A 203 -25.18 13.01 17.05
C GLU A 203 -25.76 13.63 15.76
N LEU A 204 -25.59 12.95 14.64
CA LEU A 204 -26.12 13.40 13.35
C LEU A 204 -27.67 13.26 13.34
N ALA A 205 -28.19 12.12 13.83
CA ALA A 205 -29.61 11.89 13.94
C ALA A 205 -30.32 12.96 14.81
N HIS A 206 -29.74 13.26 15.97
CA HIS A 206 -30.26 14.30 16.88
C HIS A 206 -30.22 15.71 16.23
N ARG A 207 -29.11 16.03 15.49
CA ARG A 207 -28.98 17.34 14.83
C ARG A 207 -29.99 17.56 13.70
N HIS A 208 -30.40 16.49 13.03
CA HIS A 208 -31.40 16.55 11.95
C HIS A 208 -32.82 16.22 12.40
N GLY A 209 -33.06 16.06 13.70
CA GLY A 209 -34.39 15.83 14.26
C GLY A 209 -35.01 14.48 13.88
N TRP A 210 -34.17 13.49 13.60
CA TRP A 210 -34.55 12.10 13.41
C TRP A 210 -34.67 11.42 14.79
N GLU A 211 -35.51 11.96 15.66
CA GLU A 211 -35.81 11.33 16.93
C GLU A 211 -36.74 10.15 16.70
N GLU A 212 -36.43 9.03 17.35
CA GLU A 212 -37.26 7.82 17.32
C GLU A 212 -38.66 8.14 17.89
N GLU A 213 -39.73 7.90 17.12
CA GLU A 213 -41.08 7.75 17.63
C GLU A 213 -41.22 6.37 18.31
#